data_dd057bec57be75b3e0b7494c274d9a61
#
_entry.id   dd057bec57be75b3e0b7494c274d9a61
#
_cell.length_a   1.000
_cell.length_b   1.000
_cell.length_c   1.000
_cell.angle_alpha   90.00
_cell.angle_beta   90.00
_cell.angle_gamma   90.00
#
_symmetry.space_group_name_H-M   'P 1'
#
loop_
_entity.id
_entity.type
_entity.pdbx_description
1 polymer ?
#
loop_
_entity_poly.entity_id
_entity_poly.type
_entity_poly.pdbx_seq_one_letter_code
_entity_poly.pdbx_strand_id
1 'polypeptide(L)'
;MAQFIQTKHGKPVSVNLNQLLSHHLLITGMTGSGKSSTLLSLAEQLQRENHIGIIFDATGEFNHLHDAIIYKLGVNANLPLSQLSVDNIARILSFDASTLYKKLVAAVQSLKINQNIMHQSGTYIKINQELITYN
;
A
#
# COMPACT_ATOMS: atom_id res chain seq x y z
N MET A 1 -9.80 22.10 19.08
CA MET A 1 -10.79 21.96 17.99
C MET A 1 -10.16 22.44 16.70
N ALA A 2 -10.10 21.58 15.72
CA ALA A 2 -9.51 21.88 14.42
C ALA A 2 -10.46 22.73 13.57
N GLN A 3 -9.94 23.77 12.92
CA GLN A 3 -10.70 24.67 12.03
C GLN A 3 -10.10 24.60 10.62
N PHE A 4 -10.30 23.50 9.92
CA PHE A 4 -9.84 23.32 8.54
C PHE A 4 -10.98 23.32 7.51
N ILE A 5 -12.21 23.47 7.96
CA ILE A 5 -13.41 23.52 7.12
C ILE A 5 -14.11 24.86 7.33
N GLN A 6 -14.61 25.43 6.25
CA GLN A 6 -15.43 26.63 6.28
C GLN A 6 -16.80 26.37 5.65
N THR A 7 -17.81 27.04 6.14
CA THR A 7 -19.11 27.06 5.48
C THR A 7 -19.03 27.83 4.16
N LYS A 8 -20.06 27.69 3.31
CA LYS A 8 -20.21 28.48 2.07
C LYS A 8 -20.09 30.01 2.30
N HIS A 9 -20.35 30.48 3.51
CA HIS A 9 -20.27 31.88 3.89
C HIS A 9 -18.98 32.26 4.63
N GLY A 10 -17.94 31.39 4.54
CA GLY A 10 -16.63 31.66 5.13
C GLY A 10 -16.54 31.51 6.66
N LYS A 11 -17.59 31.02 7.32
CA LYS A 11 -17.52 30.75 8.77
C LYS A 11 -16.73 29.49 9.04
N PRO A 12 -15.74 29.52 9.95
CA PRO A 12 -15.00 28.30 10.31
C PRO A 12 -15.93 27.29 11.00
N VAL A 13 -15.76 26.03 10.65
CA VAL A 13 -16.45 24.90 11.27
C VAL A 13 -15.46 24.22 12.20
N SER A 14 -15.79 24.18 13.48
CA SER A 14 -15.01 23.42 14.47
C SER A 14 -15.32 21.94 14.35
N VAL A 15 -14.28 21.15 14.17
CA VAL A 15 -14.38 19.69 14.09
C VAL A 15 -13.68 19.07 15.30
N ASN A 16 -14.36 18.15 15.96
CA ASN A 16 -13.76 17.35 17.02
C ASN A 16 -13.02 16.17 16.36
N LEU A 17 -11.69 16.21 16.38
CA LEU A 17 -10.86 15.17 15.75
C LEU A 17 -11.09 13.79 16.36
N ASN A 18 -11.29 13.67 17.67
CA ASN A 18 -11.56 12.37 18.30
C ASN A 18 -12.86 11.75 17.80
N GLN A 19 -13.88 12.55 17.57
CA GLN A 19 -15.11 12.08 16.93
C GLN A 19 -14.88 11.69 15.48
N LEU A 20 -14.11 12.46 14.74
CA LEU A 20 -13.78 12.18 13.36
C LEU A 20 -13.03 10.86 13.22
N LEU A 21 -12.03 10.60 14.09
CA LEU A 21 -11.22 9.40 14.10
C LEU A 21 -11.98 8.15 14.54
N SER A 22 -13.07 8.29 15.27
CA SER A 22 -13.91 7.16 15.69
C SER A 22 -14.89 6.71 14.58
N HIS A 23 -14.98 7.42 13.47
CA HIS A 23 -15.91 7.16 12.38
C HIS A 23 -15.20 7.21 11.02
N HIS A 24 -15.86 6.73 9.97
CA HIS A 24 -15.38 6.87 8.61
C HIS A 24 -15.71 8.27 8.09
N LEU A 25 -14.73 8.92 7.45
CA LEU A 25 -14.90 10.20 6.76
C LEU A 25 -14.83 9.99 5.26
N LEU A 26 -15.81 10.52 4.54
CA LEU A 26 -15.80 10.56 3.08
C LEU A 26 -15.73 12.01 2.60
N ILE A 27 -14.69 12.35 1.83
CA ILE A 27 -14.53 13.65 1.19
C ILE A 27 -14.80 13.49 -0.30
N THR A 28 -15.86 14.10 -0.78
CA THR A 28 -16.28 14.04 -2.19
C THR A 28 -16.37 15.44 -2.81
N GLY A 29 -16.27 15.51 -4.11
CA GLY A 29 -16.38 16.74 -4.85
C GLY A 29 -15.80 16.62 -6.26
N MET A 30 -16.07 17.60 -7.11
CA MET A 30 -15.50 17.67 -8.46
C MET A 30 -13.99 17.93 -8.42
N THR A 31 -13.30 17.72 -9.54
CA THR A 31 -11.91 18.13 -9.70
C THR A 31 -11.78 19.64 -9.43
N GLY A 32 -10.75 20.03 -8.69
CA GLY A 32 -10.53 21.45 -8.30
C GLY A 32 -11.38 21.93 -7.12
N SER A 33 -12.26 21.11 -6.53
CA SER A 33 -13.12 21.52 -5.39
C SER A 33 -12.39 21.59 -4.04
N GLY A 34 -11.10 21.29 -3.98
CA GLY A 34 -10.32 21.36 -2.75
C GLY A 34 -10.29 20.07 -1.91
N LYS A 35 -10.65 18.91 -2.47
CA LYS A 35 -10.62 17.64 -1.75
C LYS A 35 -9.24 17.33 -1.14
N SER A 36 -8.21 17.39 -1.97
CA SER A 36 -6.82 17.12 -1.55
C SER A 36 -6.32 18.16 -0.55
N SER A 37 -6.69 19.44 -0.74
CA SER A 37 -6.36 20.51 0.22
C SER A 37 -7.03 20.28 1.58
N THR A 38 -8.27 19.81 1.59
CA THR A 38 -8.99 19.46 2.82
C THR A 38 -8.33 18.28 3.52
N LEU A 39 -7.95 17.25 2.77
CA LEU A 39 -7.27 16.08 3.34
C LEU A 39 -5.87 16.42 3.85
N LEU A 40 -5.13 17.28 3.13
CA LEU A 40 -3.84 17.80 3.59
C LEU A 40 -3.97 18.56 4.91
N SER A 41 -4.91 19.50 4.99
CA SER A 41 -5.17 20.25 6.23
C SER A 41 -5.58 19.35 7.40
N LEU A 42 -6.34 18.28 7.13
CA LEU A 42 -6.66 17.27 8.13
C LEU A 42 -5.42 16.50 8.59
N ALA A 43 -4.57 16.06 7.64
CA ALA A 43 -3.33 15.35 7.95
C ALA A 43 -2.39 16.21 8.81
N GLU A 44 -2.18 17.48 8.45
CA GLU A 44 -1.39 18.41 9.24
C GLU A 44 -1.97 18.62 10.65
N GLN A 45 -3.28 18.70 10.78
CA GLN A 45 -3.91 18.85 12.10
C GLN A 45 -3.73 17.60 12.96
N LEU A 46 -3.84 16.40 12.37
CA LEU A 46 -3.56 15.13 13.05
C LEU A 46 -2.11 15.07 13.54
N GLN A 47 -1.16 15.52 12.73
CA GLN A 47 0.25 15.60 13.13
C GLN A 47 0.45 16.57 14.31
N ARG A 48 -0.18 17.76 14.28
CA ARG A 48 -0.10 18.74 15.39
C ARG A 48 -0.66 18.17 16.71
N GLU A 49 -1.62 17.28 16.64
CA GLU A 49 -2.20 16.61 17.80
C GLU A 49 -1.49 15.28 18.16
N ASN A 50 -0.32 15.01 17.53
CA ASN A 50 0.49 13.80 17.72
C ASN A 50 -0.24 12.50 17.39
N HIS A 51 -1.16 12.51 16.43
CA HIS A 51 -1.76 11.31 15.89
C HIS A 51 -0.89 10.71 14.80
N ILE A 52 -0.85 9.39 14.72
CA ILE A 52 -0.17 8.65 13.65
C ILE A 52 -1.21 8.37 12.56
N GLY A 53 -0.87 8.69 11.31
CA GLY A 53 -1.68 8.40 10.13
C GLY A 53 -0.88 7.73 9.03
N ILE A 54 -1.57 6.94 8.20
CA ILE A 54 -1.01 6.34 6.97
C ILE A 54 -1.85 6.87 5.81
N ILE A 55 -1.18 7.45 4.82
CA ILE A 55 -1.82 7.97 3.60
C ILE A 55 -1.41 7.08 2.43
N PHE A 56 -2.39 6.49 1.74
CA PHE A 56 -2.20 5.81 0.47
C PHE A 56 -2.50 6.80 -0.66
N ASP A 57 -1.46 7.30 -1.29
CA ASP A 57 -1.55 8.31 -2.33
C ASP A 57 -1.20 7.73 -3.70
N ALA A 58 -2.20 7.54 -4.55
CA ALA A 58 -2.03 7.05 -5.91
C ALA A 58 -1.67 8.17 -6.90
N THR A 59 -1.83 9.44 -6.52
CA THR A 59 -1.68 10.61 -7.39
C THR A 59 -0.39 11.37 -7.15
N GLY A 60 0.24 11.21 -5.99
CA GLY A 60 1.45 11.92 -5.59
C GLY A 60 1.20 13.34 -5.09
N GLU A 61 -0.04 13.68 -4.73
CA GLU A 61 -0.41 15.03 -4.26
C GLU A 61 0.11 15.33 -2.85
N PHE A 62 0.43 14.29 -2.04
CA PHE A 62 0.88 14.44 -0.65
C PHE A 62 2.41 14.38 -0.48
N ASN A 63 3.17 14.48 -1.57
CA ASN A 63 4.64 14.45 -1.52
C ASN A 63 5.28 15.62 -0.75
N HIS A 64 4.52 16.64 -0.42
CA HIS A 64 4.99 17.86 0.27
C HIS A 64 4.53 17.94 1.72
N LEU A 65 3.93 16.89 2.26
CA LEU A 65 3.52 16.84 3.65
C LEU A 65 4.76 16.91 4.55
N HIS A 66 4.81 17.93 5.43
CA HIS A 66 5.92 18.08 6.38
C HIS A 66 5.90 16.96 7.41
N ASP A 67 7.08 16.58 7.90
CA ASP A 67 7.28 15.54 8.93
C ASP A 67 6.65 14.17 8.58
N ALA A 68 6.50 13.87 7.28
CA ALA A 68 6.02 12.59 6.81
C ALA A 68 7.16 11.75 6.24
N ILE A 69 7.15 10.45 6.55
CA ILE A 69 8.03 9.48 5.90
C ILE A 69 7.35 9.03 4.61
N ILE A 70 7.95 9.33 3.47
CA ILE A 70 7.36 9.05 2.16
C ILE A 70 8.01 7.83 1.55
N TYR A 71 7.21 6.79 1.30
CA TYR A 71 7.60 5.58 0.59
C TYR A 71 7.05 5.61 -0.83
N LYS A 72 7.94 5.54 -1.81
CA LYS A 72 7.59 5.44 -3.25
C LYS A 72 8.00 4.07 -3.77
N LEU A 73 7.01 3.27 -4.17
CA LEU A 73 7.27 1.95 -4.76
C LEU A 73 8.14 2.07 -6.01
N GLY A 74 9.20 1.26 -6.08
CA GLY A 74 10.14 1.27 -7.20
C GLY A 74 11.19 2.38 -7.15
N VAL A 75 11.16 3.27 -6.14
CA VAL A 75 12.16 4.34 -5.93
C VAL A 75 12.92 4.13 -4.63
N ASN A 76 12.25 4.28 -3.49
CA ASN A 76 12.86 4.13 -2.17
C ASN A 76 12.18 3.04 -1.32
N ALA A 77 11.16 2.39 -1.86
CA ALA A 77 10.51 1.23 -1.26
C ALA A 77 10.32 0.14 -2.33
N ASN A 78 10.70 -1.07 -2.00
CA ASN A 78 10.53 -2.23 -2.85
C ASN A 78 9.65 -3.25 -2.16
N LEU A 79 8.79 -3.90 -2.93
CA LEU A 79 8.01 -5.02 -2.47
C LEU A 79 8.73 -6.30 -2.89
N PRO A 80 9.39 -7.02 -1.96
CA PRO A 80 10.12 -8.24 -2.32
C PRO A 80 9.12 -9.32 -2.73
N LEU A 81 9.15 -9.72 -3.99
CA LEU A 81 8.28 -10.78 -4.54
C LEU A 81 8.41 -12.10 -3.78
N SER A 82 9.58 -12.36 -3.16
CA SER A 82 9.82 -13.55 -2.35
C SER A 82 8.91 -13.63 -1.11
N GLN A 83 8.43 -12.50 -0.61
CA GLN A 83 7.52 -12.44 0.54
C GLN A 83 6.05 -12.49 0.16
N LEU A 84 5.74 -12.39 -1.13
CA LEU A 84 4.37 -12.48 -1.61
C LEU A 84 3.97 -13.93 -1.88
N SER A 85 2.73 -14.26 -1.53
CA SER A 85 2.11 -15.51 -2.01
C SER A 85 1.89 -15.44 -3.52
N VAL A 86 1.84 -16.60 -4.17
CA VAL A 86 1.55 -16.67 -5.62
C VAL A 86 0.19 -16.03 -5.94
N ASP A 87 -0.79 -16.19 -5.05
CA ASP A 87 -2.12 -15.58 -5.21
C ASP A 87 -2.05 -14.05 -5.19
N ASN A 88 -1.24 -13.46 -4.30
CA ASN A 88 -1.05 -12.02 -4.25
C ASN A 88 -0.36 -11.50 -5.52
N ILE A 89 0.65 -12.23 -6.01
CA ILE A 89 1.32 -11.88 -7.27
C ILE A 89 0.33 -11.97 -8.44
N ALA A 90 -0.49 -13.03 -8.49
CA ALA A 90 -1.51 -13.19 -9.53
C ALA A 90 -2.53 -12.05 -9.52
N ARG A 91 -2.98 -11.62 -8.33
CA ARG A 91 -3.90 -10.46 -8.18
C ARG A 91 -3.27 -9.15 -8.65
N ILE A 92 -2.01 -8.89 -8.28
CA ILE A 92 -1.26 -7.69 -8.71
C ILE A 92 -1.15 -7.67 -10.24
N LEU A 93 -0.91 -8.83 -10.86
CA LEU A 93 -0.76 -8.96 -12.32
C LEU A 93 -2.11 -9.13 -13.04
N SER A 94 -3.24 -9.11 -12.32
CA SER A 94 -4.59 -9.32 -12.86
C SER A 94 -4.72 -10.64 -13.64
N PHE A 95 -4.06 -11.70 -13.14
CA PHE A 95 -4.17 -13.03 -13.73
C PHE A 95 -5.38 -13.75 -13.17
N ASP A 96 -6.32 -14.11 -14.07
CA ASP A 96 -7.43 -15.00 -13.74
C ASP A 96 -6.93 -16.45 -13.55
N ALA A 97 -7.80 -17.32 -12.99
CA ALA A 97 -7.53 -18.72 -12.67
C ALA A 97 -7.33 -19.60 -13.91
N SER A 98 -6.57 -19.15 -14.88
CA SER A 98 -6.31 -19.72 -16.20
C SER A 98 -4.97 -20.47 -16.25
N THR A 99 -4.59 -20.90 -17.44
CA THR A 99 -3.28 -21.49 -17.75
C THR A 99 -2.12 -20.57 -17.28
N LEU A 100 -2.31 -19.26 -17.27
CA LEU A 100 -1.31 -18.29 -16.80
C LEU A 100 -1.00 -18.44 -15.32
N TYR A 101 -2.01 -18.66 -14.49
CA TYR A 101 -1.81 -18.91 -13.06
C TYR A 101 -0.93 -20.15 -12.80
N LYS A 102 -1.19 -21.26 -13.51
CA LYS A 102 -0.37 -22.49 -13.41
C LYS A 102 1.08 -22.23 -13.80
N LYS A 103 1.31 -21.46 -14.86
CA LYS A 103 2.66 -21.05 -15.29
C LYS A 103 3.34 -20.18 -14.25
N LEU A 104 2.60 -19.24 -13.64
CA LEU A 104 3.11 -18.39 -12.56
C LEU A 104 3.54 -19.20 -11.35
N VAL A 105 2.71 -20.17 -10.92
CA VAL A 105 3.05 -21.10 -9.82
C VAL A 105 4.36 -21.84 -10.13
N ALA A 106 4.48 -22.41 -11.33
CA ALA A 106 5.68 -23.14 -11.73
C ALA A 106 6.93 -22.24 -11.79
N ALA A 107 6.79 -21.00 -12.28
CA ALA A 107 7.88 -20.04 -12.34
C ALA A 107 8.36 -19.62 -10.94
N VAL A 108 7.45 -19.30 -10.03
CA VAL A 108 7.79 -18.93 -8.63
C VAL A 108 8.45 -20.09 -7.91
N GLN A 109 7.97 -21.33 -8.10
CA GLN A 109 8.60 -22.51 -7.53
C GLN A 109 10.02 -22.71 -8.06
N SER A 110 10.24 -22.56 -9.38
CA SER A 110 11.56 -22.68 -9.99
C SER A 110 12.54 -21.62 -9.47
N LEU A 111 12.09 -20.38 -9.27
CA LEU A 111 12.91 -19.32 -8.68
C LEU A 111 13.29 -19.61 -7.23
N LYS A 112 12.36 -20.15 -6.42
CA LYS A 112 12.64 -20.54 -5.04
C LYS A 112 13.66 -21.68 -4.96
N ILE A 113 13.56 -22.65 -5.87
CA ILE A 113 14.55 -23.75 -5.98
C ILE A 113 15.92 -23.17 -6.31
N ASN A 114 16.03 -22.33 -7.34
CA ASN A 114 17.29 -21.70 -7.70
C ASN A 114 17.91 -20.91 -6.55
N GLN A 115 17.09 -20.14 -5.84
CA GLN A 115 17.56 -19.37 -4.68
C GLN A 115 18.11 -20.31 -3.58
N ASN A 116 17.43 -21.40 -3.28
CA ASN A 116 17.89 -22.35 -2.27
C ASN A 116 19.18 -23.06 -2.70
N ILE A 117 19.31 -23.45 -3.96
CA ILE A 117 20.54 -24.06 -4.49
C ILE A 117 21.72 -23.09 -4.38
N MET A 118 21.52 -21.82 -4.74
CA MET A 118 22.59 -20.81 -4.68
C MET A 118 23.01 -20.46 -3.25
N HIS A 119 22.09 -20.51 -2.30
CA HIS A 119 22.36 -20.18 -0.90
C HIS A 119 22.69 -21.40 -0.01
N GLN A 120 22.77 -22.60 -0.59
CA GLN A 120 23.08 -23.87 0.09
C GLN A 120 22.18 -24.19 1.30
N SER A 121 21.05 -23.55 1.45
CA SER A 121 20.09 -23.83 2.50
C SER A 121 19.00 -24.77 2.02
N GLY A 122 19.34 -26.05 1.95
CA GLY A 122 18.45 -27.11 1.48
C GLY A 122 18.42 -27.20 -0.06
N THR A 123 18.79 -28.32 -0.60
CA THR A 123 18.74 -28.57 -2.04
C THR A 123 17.36 -29.15 -2.38
N TYR A 124 16.63 -28.52 -3.28
CA TYR A 124 15.37 -29.04 -3.78
C TYR A 124 15.55 -29.54 -5.22
N ILE A 125 15.10 -30.75 -5.49
CA ILE A 125 15.04 -31.32 -6.85
C ILE A 125 13.57 -31.44 -7.23
N LYS A 126 13.23 -30.98 -8.43
CA LYS A 126 11.88 -31.15 -8.97
C LYS A 126 11.82 -32.48 -9.74
N ILE A 127 11.13 -33.44 -9.18
CA ILE A 127 10.85 -34.72 -9.87
C ILE A 127 9.35 -34.83 -10.09
N ASN A 128 8.90 -35.08 -11.33
CA ASN A 128 7.49 -35.25 -11.69
C ASN A 128 6.55 -34.11 -11.19
N GLN A 129 7.01 -32.87 -11.25
CA GLN A 129 6.30 -31.66 -10.76
C GLN A 129 6.20 -31.56 -9.24
N GLU A 130 6.72 -32.47 -8.46
CA GLU A 130 6.81 -32.36 -7.00
C GLU A 130 8.19 -31.88 -6.56
N LEU A 131 8.20 -31.05 -5.50
CA LEU A 131 9.41 -30.54 -4.86
C LEU A 131 9.88 -31.55 -3.82
N ILE A 132 11.03 -32.15 -4.03
CA ILE A 132 11.65 -33.08 -3.08
C ILE A 132 12.84 -32.39 -2.42
N THR A 133 12.85 -32.36 -1.09
CA THR A 133 14.00 -31.92 -0.31
C THR A 133 15.07 -32.99 -0.30
N TYR A 134 16.28 -32.63 -0.67
CA TYR A 134 17.45 -33.48 -0.52
C TYR A 134 18.14 -33.15 0.80
N ASN A 135 18.26 -34.10 1.69
CA ASN A 135 19.10 -34.00 2.90
C ASN A 135 20.55 -34.41 2.55
#